data_9967a3383df9be40730ca605f09a303a
#
_entry.id   9967a3383df9be40730ca605f09a303a
#
_cell.length_a   1.000
_cell.length_b   1.000
_cell.length_c   1.000
_cell.angle_alpha   90.00
_cell.angle_beta   90.00
_cell.angle_gamma   90.00
#
_symmetry.space_group_name_H-M   'P 1'
#
loop_
_entity.id
_entity.type
_entity.pdbx_description
1 polymer ?
#
loop_
_entity_poly.entity_id
_entity_poly.type
_entity_poly.pdbx_seq_one_letter_code
_entity_poly.pdbx_strand_id
1 'polypeptide(L)'
;MFKLGVTGLDICTPILTFVFGESQLGGKIALISLNRLQEGSPELAYERAAKIGVHEVGHVLGLEHCWEVRCLMHFSRNLEQLDSLPLQFCSACEFEIARRIRNLEGG
;
A
#
# COMPACT_ATOMS: atom_id res chain seq x y z
N MET A 1 -8.14 -11.96 11.67
CA MET A 1 -6.91 -11.19 11.99
C MET A 1 -6.20 -10.79 10.70
N PHE A 2 -5.80 -9.55 10.59
CA PHE A 2 -5.00 -9.06 9.47
C PHE A 2 -3.52 -9.21 9.79
N LYS A 3 -2.71 -9.53 8.78
CA LYS A 3 -1.26 -9.64 8.94
C LYS A 3 -0.57 -8.82 7.86
N LEU A 4 0.42 -8.03 8.28
CA LEU A 4 1.29 -7.29 7.38
C LEU A 4 2.70 -7.83 7.56
N GLY A 5 3.25 -8.39 6.50
CA GLY A 5 4.64 -8.85 6.49
C GLY A 5 5.55 -7.79 5.89
N VAL A 6 6.78 -7.71 6.39
CA VAL A 6 7.81 -6.81 5.88
C VAL A 6 9.04 -7.64 5.56
N THR A 7 9.60 -7.45 4.38
CA THR A 7 10.81 -8.19 3.96
C THR A 7 11.82 -7.24 3.33
N GLY A 8 13.11 -7.58 3.48
CA GLY A 8 14.19 -6.90 2.76
C GLY A 8 14.45 -7.50 1.38
N LEU A 9 13.78 -8.59 1.02
CA LEU A 9 13.96 -9.24 -0.27
C LEU A 9 13.14 -8.53 -1.34
N ASP A 10 13.65 -8.56 -2.57
CA ASP A 10 12.92 -8.03 -3.71
C ASP A 10 11.75 -8.95 -4.03
N ILE A 11 10.61 -8.35 -4.39
CA ILE A 11 9.39 -9.09 -4.72
C ILE A 11 9.14 -8.97 -6.22
N CYS A 12 8.92 -10.09 -6.87
CA CYS A 12 8.64 -10.15 -8.31
C CYS A 12 7.34 -10.90 -8.56
N THR A 13 6.68 -10.56 -9.66
CA THR A 13 5.51 -11.29 -10.13
C THR A 13 5.77 -11.72 -11.59
N PRO A 14 4.99 -12.67 -12.13
CA PRO A 14 5.15 -13.07 -13.54
C PRO A 14 4.92 -11.93 -14.54
N ILE A 15 4.18 -10.90 -14.16
CA ILE A 15 3.83 -9.78 -15.05
C ILE A 15 4.76 -8.60 -14.84
N LEU A 16 5.21 -8.37 -13.59
CA LEU A 16 6.06 -7.23 -13.23
C LEU A 16 7.44 -7.73 -12.85
N THR A 17 8.46 -6.89 -13.14
CA THR A 17 9.83 -7.22 -12.75
C THR A 17 10.04 -7.10 -11.24
N PHE A 18 9.26 -6.24 -10.59
CA PHE A 18 9.25 -6.12 -9.13
C PHE A 18 7.96 -5.44 -8.68
N VAL A 19 7.64 -5.57 -7.39
CA VAL A 19 6.57 -4.81 -6.74
C VAL A 19 7.08 -4.32 -5.38
N PHE A 20 6.57 -3.18 -4.92
CA PHE A 20 6.90 -2.66 -3.59
C PHE A 20 6.17 -3.43 -2.49
N GLY A 21 5.00 -3.95 -2.79
CA GLY A 21 4.24 -4.75 -1.87
C GLY A 21 3.17 -5.55 -2.59
N GLU A 22 2.58 -6.47 -1.89
CA GLU A 22 1.52 -7.31 -2.42
C GLU A 22 0.56 -7.71 -1.31
N SER A 23 -0.71 -7.89 -1.65
CA SER A 23 -1.73 -8.23 -0.69
C SER A 23 -2.86 -9.01 -1.35
N GLN A 24 -3.67 -9.67 -0.52
CA GLN A 24 -4.91 -10.30 -0.96
C GLN A 24 -6.04 -9.29 -0.85
N LEU A 25 -6.64 -8.92 -1.99
CA LEU A 25 -7.76 -7.98 -2.00
C LEU A 25 -8.92 -8.55 -1.17
N GLY A 26 -9.34 -7.82 -0.13
CA GLY A 26 -10.35 -8.29 0.80
C GLY A 26 -9.92 -9.46 1.66
N GLY A 27 -8.62 -9.81 1.66
CA GLY A 27 -8.07 -10.90 2.43
C GLY A 27 -7.57 -10.48 3.81
N LYS A 28 -6.57 -11.19 4.32
CA LYS A 28 -6.05 -10.93 5.66
C LYS A 28 -4.52 -10.76 5.70
N ILE A 29 -3.87 -10.85 4.55
CA ILE A 29 -2.41 -10.85 4.47
C ILE A 29 -1.95 -9.79 3.48
N ALA A 30 -0.95 -9.02 3.89
CA ALA A 30 -0.24 -8.11 3.02
C ALA A 30 1.26 -8.28 3.28
N LEU A 31 2.06 -7.98 2.27
CA LEU A 31 3.51 -8.06 2.34
C LEU A 31 4.11 -6.82 1.69
N ILE A 32 5.09 -6.21 2.34
CA ILE A 32 5.84 -5.12 1.74
C ILE A 32 7.31 -5.47 1.68
N SER A 33 8.00 -4.96 0.65
CA SER A 33 9.44 -5.14 0.48
C SER A 33 10.15 -3.82 0.77
N LEU A 34 11.20 -3.88 1.57
CA LEU A 34 12.05 -2.72 1.84
C LEU A 34 13.20 -2.63 0.84
N ASN A 35 13.39 -3.64 0.00
CA ASN A 35 14.56 -3.75 -0.87
C ASN A 35 14.76 -2.51 -1.74
N ARG A 36 13.72 -2.07 -2.45
CA ARG A 36 13.84 -0.95 -3.39
C ARG A 36 13.45 0.40 -2.80
N LEU A 37 13.15 0.46 -1.50
CA LEU A 37 12.75 1.71 -0.84
C LEU A 37 13.92 2.47 -0.22
N GLN A 38 15.10 1.88 -0.15
CA GLN A 38 16.21 2.39 0.63
C GLN A 38 17.11 3.40 -0.10
N GLU A 39 16.79 3.70 -1.34
CA GLU A 39 17.51 4.72 -2.10
C GLU A 39 17.24 6.09 -1.48
N GLY A 40 18.32 6.82 -1.14
CA GLY A 40 18.21 8.12 -0.50
C GLY A 40 18.43 8.05 1.00
N SER A 41 17.74 8.89 1.76
CA SER A 41 17.90 8.99 3.20
C SER A 41 17.07 7.95 3.96
N PRO A 42 17.45 7.61 5.22
CA PRO A 42 16.64 6.72 6.06
C PRO A 42 15.23 7.26 6.30
N GLU A 43 15.07 8.57 6.46
CA GLU A 43 13.75 9.19 6.66
C GLU A 43 12.85 8.97 5.45
N LEU A 44 13.41 9.07 4.25
CA LEU A 44 12.67 8.84 3.03
C LEU A 44 12.26 7.37 2.91
N ALA A 45 13.13 6.45 3.31
CA ALA A 45 12.80 5.02 3.34
C ALA A 45 11.64 4.73 4.27
N TYR A 46 11.60 5.34 5.44
CA TYR A 46 10.47 5.21 6.38
C TYR A 46 9.16 5.73 5.77
N GLU A 47 9.23 6.89 5.14
CA GLU A 47 8.05 7.49 4.51
C GLU A 47 7.50 6.58 3.41
N ARG A 48 8.38 6.06 2.58
CA ARG A 48 8.01 5.12 1.51
C ARG A 48 7.40 3.84 2.08
N ALA A 49 8.01 3.28 3.12
CA ALA A 49 7.49 2.08 3.77
C ALA A 49 6.09 2.32 4.35
N ALA A 50 5.86 3.48 4.97
CA ALA A 50 4.55 3.85 5.49
C ALA A 50 3.51 3.93 4.37
N LYS A 51 3.85 4.57 3.26
CA LYS A 51 2.94 4.67 2.10
C LYS A 51 2.56 3.30 1.56
N ILE A 52 3.56 2.45 1.35
CA ILE A 52 3.32 1.10 0.81
C ILE A 52 2.54 0.26 1.82
N GLY A 53 2.89 0.31 3.09
CA GLY A 53 2.19 -0.45 4.13
C GLY A 53 0.71 -0.09 4.20
N VAL A 54 0.39 1.19 4.23
CA VAL A 54 -1.01 1.65 4.30
C VAL A 54 -1.75 1.31 3.00
N HIS A 55 -1.07 1.44 1.84
CA HIS A 55 -1.63 1.04 0.56
C HIS A 55 -2.03 -0.44 0.55
N GLU A 56 -1.15 -1.32 1.00
CA GLU A 56 -1.43 -2.75 1.04
C GLU A 56 -2.53 -3.10 2.05
N VAL A 57 -2.58 -2.41 3.18
CA VAL A 57 -3.68 -2.58 4.13
C VAL A 57 -5.01 -2.16 3.49
N GLY A 58 -5.00 -1.12 2.66
CA GLY A 58 -6.17 -0.72 1.88
C GLY A 58 -6.68 -1.87 1.00
N HIS A 59 -5.78 -2.57 0.32
CA HIS A 59 -6.17 -3.74 -0.48
C HIS A 59 -6.73 -4.87 0.39
N VAL A 60 -6.14 -5.12 1.54
CA VAL A 60 -6.65 -6.13 2.49
C VAL A 60 -8.07 -5.78 2.92
N LEU A 61 -8.37 -4.50 3.10
CA LEU A 61 -9.72 -4.04 3.42
C LEU A 61 -10.66 -4.09 2.23
N GLY A 62 -10.16 -4.42 1.04
CA GLY A 62 -10.98 -4.60 -0.15
C GLY A 62 -10.96 -3.44 -1.13
N LEU A 63 -10.09 -2.45 -0.94
CA LEU A 63 -9.96 -1.35 -1.88
C LEU A 63 -9.09 -1.77 -3.06
N GLU A 64 -9.52 -1.41 -4.26
CA GLU A 64 -8.72 -1.57 -5.48
C GLU A 64 -7.87 -0.32 -5.72
N HIS A 65 -7.02 -0.35 -6.74
CA HIS A 65 -6.27 0.83 -7.13
C HIS A 65 -7.21 1.97 -7.51
N CYS A 66 -6.84 3.18 -7.09
CA CYS A 66 -7.64 4.38 -7.33
C CYS A 66 -7.05 5.18 -8.50
N TRP A 67 -7.92 5.72 -9.34
CA TRP A 67 -7.50 6.54 -10.48
C TRP A 67 -7.06 7.95 -10.07
N GLU A 68 -7.41 8.40 -8.86
CA GLU A 68 -7.02 9.72 -8.37
C GLU A 68 -5.52 9.72 -8.05
N VAL A 69 -4.76 10.58 -8.75
CA VAL A 69 -3.30 10.61 -8.63
C VAL A 69 -2.82 11.11 -7.27
N ARG A 70 -3.69 11.76 -6.50
CA ARG A 70 -3.37 12.25 -5.16
C ARG A 70 -3.92 11.35 -4.05
N CYS A 71 -4.24 10.12 -4.39
CA CYS A 71 -4.74 9.13 -3.45
C CYS A 71 -3.67 8.08 -3.19
N LEU A 72 -3.50 7.69 -1.93
CA LEU A 72 -2.52 6.67 -1.57
C LEU A 72 -2.83 5.31 -2.22
N MET A 73 -4.06 5.05 -2.64
CA MET A 73 -4.43 3.83 -3.36
C MET A 73 -4.10 3.88 -4.85
N HIS A 74 -3.52 4.98 -5.34
CA HIS A 74 -3.04 5.06 -6.71
C HIS A 74 -1.81 4.16 -6.87
N PHE A 75 -1.73 3.41 -7.97
CA PHE A 75 -0.62 2.51 -8.21
C PHE A 75 0.67 3.28 -8.57
N SER A 76 1.78 2.92 -7.91
CA SER A 76 3.09 3.52 -8.19
C SER A 76 4.00 2.50 -8.85
N ARG A 77 4.57 2.86 -9.99
CA ARG A 77 5.46 1.99 -10.77
C ARG A 77 6.92 2.13 -10.41
N ASN A 78 7.29 3.27 -9.79
CA ASN A 78 8.67 3.56 -9.43
C ASN A 78 8.70 4.48 -8.20
N LEU A 79 9.90 4.71 -7.67
CA LEU A 79 10.07 5.54 -6.49
C LEU A 79 9.65 6.99 -6.70
N GLU A 80 9.86 7.54 -7.90
CA GLU A 80 9.46 8.90 -8.19
C GLU A 80 7.95 9.08 -8.06
N GLN A 81 7.18 8.14 -8.59
CA GLN A 81 5.73 8.16 -8.45
C GLN A 81 5.30 7.95 -7.01
N LEU A 82 5.94 7.02 -6.30
CA LEU A 82 5.65 6.76 -4.90
C LEU A 82 5.91 8.00 -4.05
N ASP A 83 7.05 8.67 -4.26
CA ASP A 83 7.41 9.86 -3.51
C ASP A 83 6.46 11.03 -3.77
N SER A 84 5.82 11.05 -4.94
CA SER A 84 4.85 12.09 -5.28
C SER A 84 3.48 11.88 -4.63
N LEU A 85 3.19 10.67 -4.13
CA LEU A 85 1.92 10.40 -3.48
C LEU A 85 1.89 11.01 -2.08
N PRO A 86 0.76 11.60 -1.67
CA PRO A 86 0.60 12.01 -0.27
C PRO A 86 0.34 10.77 0.60
N LEU A 87 0.65 10.87 1.88
CA LEU A 87 0.26 9.84 2.85
C LEU A 87 -1.20 10.10 3.25
N GLN A 88 -2.09 9.96 2.29
CA GLN A 88 -3.48 10.38 2.43
C GLN A 88 -4.34 9.71 1.36
N PHE A 89 -5.55 9.32 1.71
CA PHE A 89 -6.54 8.81 0.76
C PHE A 89 -7.39 9.95 0.21
N CYS A 90 -7.91 9.77 -1.00
CA CYS A 90 -8.93 10.68 -1.51
C CYS A 90 -10.24 10.49 -0.73
N SER A 91 -11.17 11.44 -0.88
CA SER A 91 -12.43 11.40 -0.13
C SER A 91 -13.22 10.11 -0.32
N ALA A 92 -13.26 9.59 -1.54
CA ALA A 92 -13.99 8.35 -1.84
C ALA A 92 -13.36 7.14 -1.14
N CYS A 93 -12.03 7.02 -1.19
CA CYS A 93 -11.32 5.92 -0.53
C CYS A 93 -11.40 6.04 0.99
N GLU A 94 -11.29 7.25 1.52
CA GLU A 94 -11.44 7.50 2.95
C GLU A 94 -12.82 7.06 3.45
N PHE A 95 -13.86 7.41 2.71
CA PHE A 95 -15.23 6.98 3.03
C PHE A 95 -15.36 5.46 3.02
N GLU A 96 -14.83 4.79 2.00
CA GLU A 96 -14.88 3.33 1.89
C GLU A 96 -14.14 2.63 3.01
N ILE A 97 -12.95 3.13 3.36
CA ILE A 97 -12.18 2.56 4.46
C ILE A 97 -12.94 2.67 5.77
N ALA A 98 -13.50 3.86 6.06
CA ALA A 98 -14.27 4.08 7.29
C ALA A 98 -15.49 3.14 7.35
N ARG A 99 -16.17 2.96 6.22
CA ARG A 99 -17.33 2.07 6.14
C ARG A 99 -16.92 0.61 6.40
N ARG A 100 -15.83 0.16 5.79
CA ARG A 100 -15.36 -1.22 5.95
C ARG A 100 -14.87 -1.51 7.36
N ILE A 101 -14.20 -0.55 7.99
CA ILE A 101 -13.77 -0.69 9.40
C ILE A 101 -14.98 -0.79 10.31
N ARG A 102 -16.00 0.04 10.10
CA ARG A 102 -17.25 -0.04 10.89
C ARG A 102 -17.94 -1.39 10.74
N ASN A 103 -17.93 -1.96 9.53
CA ASN A 103 -18.52 -3.27 9.30
C ASN A 103 -17.75 -4.38 10.04
N LEU A 104 -16.42 -4.26 10.13
CA LEU A 104 -15.62 -5.21 10.92
C LEU A 104 -15.95 -5.12 12.40
N GLU A 105 -16.14 -3.92 12.93
CA GLU A 105 -16.49 -3.71 14.35
C GLU A 105 -17.91 -4.12 14.66
N GLY A 106 -18.83 -3.92 13.71
CA GLY A 106 -20.25 -4.24 13.90
C GLY A 106 -20.59 -5.68 13.62
N GLY A 107 -19.68 -6.39 12.97
CA GLY A 107 -19.87 -7.78 12.62
C GLY A 107 -19.29 -8.71 13.65
#